data_9527935fdfe5707ce5caa3d9f3eb2e10
#
_entry.id   9527935fdfe5707ce5caa3d9f3eb2e10
#
_cell.length_a   1.000
_cell.length_b   1.000
_cell.length_c   1.000
_cell.angle_alpha   90.00
_cell.angle_beta   90.00
_cell.angle_gamma   90.00
#
_symmetry.space_group_name_H-M   'P 1'
#
loop_
_entity.id
_entity.type
_entity.pdbx_description
1 polymer ?
#
loop_
_entity_poly.entity_id
_entity_poly.type
_entity_poly.pdbx_seq_one_letter_code
_entity_poly.pdbx_strand_id
1 'polypeptide(L)'
;VDCPAGLGETVRCLTQGADLALVVTTPDLAAVRDARRTMQMLAQMNREARLVINRIRPSLIQQGDAPDVDDIIDSVGAQLLGLIPEDALVTPLQNAGVPVIFQTASPAAAQIRDVARRLQGEHRPLRFP
;
A
#
# COMPACT_ATOMS: atom_id res chain seq x y z
N VAL A 1 -2.20 -12.91 -5.63
CA VAL A 1 -3.53 -12.67 -6.25
C VAL A 1 -3.81 -11.18 -6.19
N ASP A 2 -4.15 -10.59 -7.33
CA ASP A 2 -4.64 -9.21 -7.40
C ASP A 2 -6.16 -9.22 -7.23
N CYS A 3 -6.64 -8.54 -6.18
CA CYS A 3 -8.06 -8.53 -5.84
C CYS A 3 -8.74 -7.28 -6.39
N PRO A 4 -10.01 -7.39 -6.85
CA PRO A 4 -10.79 -6.22 -7.19
C PRO A 4 -11.04 -5.34 -5.95
N ALA A 5 -11.35 -4.06 -6.17
CA ALA A 5 -11.75 -3.16 -5.11
C ALA A 5 -13.08 -3.60 -4.47
N GLY A 6 -13.23 -3.33 -3.17
CA GLY A 6 -14.45 -3.60 -2.42
C GLY A 6 -14.35 -4.74 -1.43
N LEU A 7 -15.49 -5.03 -0.77
CA LEU A 7 -15.63 -6.01 0.30
C LEU A 7 -16.50 -7.21 -0.11
N GLY A 8 -16.68 -7.41 -1.42
CA GLY A 8 -17.56 -8.44 -1.96
C GLY A 8 -17.09 -9.86 -1.68
N GLU A 9 -17.97 -10.82 -1.96
CA GLU A 9 -17.70 -12.24 -1.74
C GLU A 9 -16.49 -12.73 -2.55
N THR A 10 -16.25 -12.18 -3.73
CA THR A 10 -15.07 -12.48 -4.56
C THR A 10 -13.77 -12.17 -3.80
N VAL A 11 -13.68 -11.01 -3.17
CA VAL A 11 -12.49 -10.64 -2.36
C VAL A 11 -12.34 -11.60 -1.19
N ARG A 12 -13.44 -11.96 -0.52
CA ARG A 12 -13.43 -12.94 0.59
C ARG A 12 -12.92 -14.30 0.13
N CYS A 13 -13.40 -14.81 -1.00
CA CYS A 13 -12.96 -16.08 -1.56
C CYS A 13 -11.47 -16.06 -1.95
N LEU A 14 -11.01 -15.01 -2.60
CA LEU A 14 -9.62 -14.87 -3.02
C LEU A 14 -8.66 -14.79 -1.82
N THR A 15 -9.07 -14.12 -0.75
CA THR A 15 -8.24 -13.98 0.47
C THR A 15 -8.20 -15.24 1.33
N GLN A 16 -9.14 -16.16 1.18
CA GLN A 16 -9.14 -17.42 1.95
C GLN A 16 -7.91 -18.29 1.68
N GLY A 17 -7.40 -18.30 0.45
CA GLY A 17 -6.23 -19.08 0.06
C GLY A 17 -4.89 -18.34 0.18
N ALA A 18 -4.88 -17.09 0.66
CA ALA A 18 -3.66 -16.29 0.77
C ALA A 18 -3.01 -16.46 2.15
N ASP A 19 -1.67 -16.52 2.18
CA ASP A 19 -0.90 -16.55 3.43
C ASP A 19 -0.87 -15.17 4.11
N LEU A 20 -0.86 -14.10 3.32
CA LEU A 20 -0.79 -12.72 3.75
C LEU A 20 -1.61 -11.83 2.81
N ALA A 21 -2.34 -10.88 3.35
CA ALA A 21 -3.01 -9.84 2.61
C ALA A 21 -2.20 -8.53 2.66
N LEU A 22 -2.03 -7.88 1.50
CA LEU A 22 -1.53 -6.52 1.42
C LEU A 22 -2.70 -5.58 1.20
N VAL A 23 -2.96 -4.72 2.18
CA VAL A 23 -3.94 -3.64 2.06
C VAL A 23 -3.20 -2.42 1.55
N VAL A 24 -3.56 -1.98 0.35
CA VAL A 24 -2.95 -0.81 -0.29
C VAL A 24 -3.93 0.35 -0.24
N THR A 25 -3.49 1.47 0.29
CA THR A 25 -4.27 2.70 0.36
C THR A 25 -3.49 3.89 -0.19
N THR A 26 -4.17 4.98 -0.46
CA THR A 26 -3.59 6.30 -0.74
C THR A 26 -3.87 7.25 0.42
N PRO A 27 -3.10 8.34 0.59
CA PRO A 27 -3.29 9.29 1.68
C PRO A 27 -4.46 10.24 1.40
N ASP A 28 -5.65 9.68 1.25
CA ASP A 28 -6.93 10.41 1.18
C ASP A 28 -7.97 9.74 2.08
N LEU A 29 -8.88 10.54 2.64
CA LEU A 29 -9.82 10.08 3.65
C LEU A 29 -10.76 8.96 3.17
N ALA A 30 -11.12 8.95 1.89
CA ALA A 30 -12.00 7.92 1.35
C ALA A 30 -11.28 6.57 1.25
N ALA A 31 -10.05 6.57 0.69
CA ALA A 31 -9.23 5.37 0.57
C ALA A 31 -8.84 4.80 1.95
N VAL A 32 -8.50 5.66 2.91
CA VAL A 32 -8.19 5.25 4.30
C VAL A 32 -9.39 4.59 4.97
N ARG A 33 -10.59 5.14 4.77
CA ARG A 33 -11.84 4.55 5.29
C ARG A 33 -12.10 3.17 4.69
N ASP A 34 -11.88 3.01 3.39
CA ASP A 34 -12.06 1.73 2.71
C ASP A 34 -11.00 0.71 3.14
N ALA A 35 -9.74 1.13 3.31
CA ALA A 35 -8.68 0.30 3.85
C ALA A 35 -9.01 -0.20 5.27
N ARG A 36 -9.54 0.67 6.14
CA ARG A 36 -10.00 0.29 7.48
C ARG A 36 -11.07 -0.78 7.44
N ARG A 37 -12.08 -0.63 6.56
CA ARG A 37 -13.14 -1.64 6.39
C ARG A 37 -12.59 -2.97 5.91
N THR A 38 -11.65 -2.93 4.97
CA THR A 38 -10.96 -4.13 4.47
C THR A 38 -10.19 -4.82 5.59
N MET A 39 -9.47 -4.06 6.42
CA MET A 39 -8.77 -4.61 7.58
C MET A 39 -9.71 -5.28 8.58
N GLN A 40 -10.86 -4.66 8.87
CA GLN A 40 -11.87 -5.25 9.75
C GLN A 40 -12.40 -6.57 9.20
N MET A 41 -12.65 -6.65 7.89
CA MET A 41 -13.07 -7.89 7.23
C MET A 41 -12.00 -8.98 7.34
N LEU A 42 -10.74 -8.64 7.06
CA LEU A 42 -9.61 -9.59 7.13
C LEU A 42 -9.40 -10.11 8.56
N ALA A 43 -9.53 -9.23 9.56
CA ALA A 43 -9.46 -9.61 10.98
C ALA A 43 -10.58 -10.59 11.37
N GLN A 44 -11.81 -10.37 10.91
CA GLN A 44 -12.94 -11.30 11.12
C GLN A 44 -12.70 -12.67 10.49
N MET A 45 -11.91 -12.71 9.41
CA MET A 45 -11.52 -13.94 8.72
C MET A 45 -10.25 -14.58 9.30
N ASN A 46 -9.67 -14.02 10.36
CA ASN A 46 -8.37 -14.41 10.93
C ASN A 46 -7.25 -14.41 9.88
N ARG A 47 -7.24 -13.39 9.01
CA ARG A 47 -6.21 -13.22 7.99
C ARG A 47 -5.19 -12.18 8.42
N GLU A 48 -3.92 -12.55 8.35
CA GLU A 48 -2.83 -11.62 8.56
C GLU A 48 -2.79 -10.61 7.42
N ALA A 49 -2.62 -9.33 7.75
CA ALA A 49 -2.55 -8.26 6.78
C ALA A 49 -1.47 -7.24 7.13
N ARG A 50 -0.92 -6.61 6.10
CA ARG A 50 0.05 -5.52 6.20
C ARG A 50 -0.43 -4.35 5.37
N LEU A 51 -0.05 -3.15 5.78
CA LEU A 51 -0.42 -1.91 5.13
C LEU A 51 0.69 -1.41 4.21
N VAL A 52 0.31 -1.00 3.00
CA VAL A 52 1.16 -0.23 2.09
C VAL A 52 0.44 1.08 1.77
N ILE A 53 1.10 2.21 2.01
CA ILE A 53 0.59 3.53 1.64
C ILE A 53 1.26 3.95 0.35
N ASN A 54 0.45 4.13 -0.69
CA ASN A 54 0.91 4.45 -2.04
C ASN A 54 0.61 5.90 -2.41
N ARG A 55 1.36 6.45 -3.36
CA ARG A 55 1.20 7.81 -3.89
C ARG A 55 1.34 8.90 -2.83
N ILE A 56 2.31 8.74 -1.95
CA ILE A 56 2.61 9.72 -0.91
C ILE A 56 3.19 10.97 -1.55
N ARG A 57 2.61 12.12 -1.21
CA ARG A 57 3.10 13.45 -1.55
C ARG A 57 3.49 14.19 -0.26
N PRO A 58 4.77 14.24 0.10
CA PRO A 58 5.20 14.87 1.34
C PRO A 58 4.74 16.33 1.48
N SER A 59 4.70 17.06 0.38
CA SER A 59 4.23 18.47 0.38
C SER A 59 2.79 18.62 0.85
N LEU A 60 1.88 17.73 0.44
CA LEU A 60 0.48 17.79 0.88
C LEU A 60 0.32 17.47 2.36
N ILE A 61 1.11 16.52 2.87
CA ILE A 61 1.11 16.17 4.29
C ILE A 61 1.62 17.36 5.12
N GLN A 62 2.73 17.98 4.71
CA GLN A 62 3.30 19.15 5.39
C GLN A 62 2.35 20.37 5.39
N GLN A 63 1.53 20.53 4.35
CA GLN A 63 0.53 21.60 4.24
C GLN A 63 -0.77 21.28 5.00
N GLY A 64 -0.94 20.06 5.48
CA GLY A 64 -2.17 19.60 6.13
C GLY A 64 -3.31 19.27 5.16
N ASP A 65 -3.01 19.18 3.86
CA ASP A 65 -3.98 18.84 2.82
C ASP A 65 -4.17 17.32 2.63
N ALA A 66 -3.34 16.52 3.27
CA ALA A 66 -3.46 15.06 3.33
C ALA A 66 -3.22 14.56 4.76
N PRO A 67 -3.85 13.43 5.16
CA PRO A 67 -3.60 12.83 6.47
C PRO A 67 -2.13 12.43 6.63
N ASP A 68 -1.63 12.55 7.86
CA ASP A 68 -0.30 12.07 8.22
C ASP A 68 -0.24 10.54 8.13
N VAL A 69 0.97 10.02 7.92
CA VAL A 69 1.22 8.58 7.84
C VAL A 69 0.85 7.87 9.15
N ASP A 70 1.17 8.46 10.30
CA ASP A 70 0.84 7.90 11.61
C ASP A 70 -0.67 7.86 11.83
N ASP A 71 -1.40 8.90 11.45
CA ASP A 71 -2.87 8.94 11.48
C ASP A 71 -3.49 7.85 10.59
N ILE A 72 -2.91 7.58 9.42
CA ILE A 72 -3.37 6.52 8.53
C ILE A 72 -3.15 5.15 9.16
N ILE A 73 -1.96 4.90 9.72
CA ILE A 73 -1.62 3.63 10.39
C ILE A 73 -2.60 3.37 11.54
N ASP A 74 -2.83 4.37 12.39
CA ASP A 74 -3.73 4.27 13.54
C ASP A 74 -5.18 4.05 13.11
N SER A 75 -5.62 4.75 12.06
CA SER A 75 -6.98 4.62 11.53
C SER A 75 -7.23 3.25 10.90
N VAL A 76 -6.29 2.74 10.14
CA VAL A 76 -6.42 1.44 9.44
C VAL A 76 -6.21 0.28 10.41
N GLY A 77 -5.35 0.44 11.40
CA GLY A 77 -5.06 -0.58 12.42
C GLY A 77 -4.24 -1.75 11.90
N ALA A 78 -3.31 -1.49 10.98
CA ALA A 78 -2.45 -2.51 10.38
C ALA A 78 -0.98 -2.15 10.49
N GLN A 79 -0.13 -3.15 10.60
CA GLN A 79 1.31 -2.95 10.60
C GLN A 79 1.77 -2.45 9.21
N LEU A 80 2.52 -1.35 9.21
CA LEU A 80 3.06 -0.76 7.99
C LEU A 80 4.16 -1.65 7.39
N LEU A 81 4.05 -1.92 6.10
CA LEU A 81 5.03 -2.66 5.31
C LEU A 81 5.81 -1.76 4.35
N GLY A 82 5.19 -0.70 3.83
CA GLY A 82 5.84 0.18 2.88
C GLY A 82 5.16 1.52 2.66
N LEU A 83 5.99 2.50 2.30
CA LEU A 83 5.62 3.86 1.93
C LEU A 83 6.11 4.10 0.50
N ILE A 84 5.21 4.26 -0.46
CA ILE A 84 5.56 4.44 -1.87
C ILE A 84 5.24 5.89 -2.25
N PRO A 85 6.25 6.68 -2.65
CA PRO A 85 6.02 8.05 -3.09
C PRO A 85 5.25 8.11 -4.40
N GLU A 86 4.55 9.20 -4.63
CA GLU A 86 4.08 9.53 -5.97
C GLU A 86 5.28 9.79 -6.86
N ASP A 87 5.28 9.18 -8.05
CA ASP A 87 6.40 9.22 -8.98
C ASP A 87 5.90 9.48 -10.39
N ALA A 88 6.36 10.57 -10.99
CA ALA A 88 5.97 11.00 -12.32
C ALA A 88 6.34 9.99 -13.42
N LEU A 89 7.28 9.09 -13.16
CA LEU A 89 7.69 8.06 -14.12
C LEU A 89 6.67 6.93 -14.26
N VAL A 90 5.82 6.72 -13.25
CA VAL A 90 4.89 5.57 -13.22
C VAL A 90 3.91 5.61 -14.39
N THR A 91 3.19 6.72 -14.57
CA THR A 91 2.16 6.82 -15.61
C THR A 91 2.69 6.67 -17.03
N PRO A 92 3.76 7.37 -17.44
CA PRO A 92 4.32 7.18 -18.79
C PRO A 92 4.81 5.76 -19.06
N LEU A 93 5.45 5.13 -18.07
CA LEU A 93 5.94 3.76 -18.19
C LEU A 93 4.79 2.77 -18.30
N GLN A 94 3.76 2.93 -17.48
CA GLN A 94 2.55 2.11 -17.54
C GLN A 94 1.87 2.21 -18.91
N ASN A 95 1.74 3.41 -19.47
CA ASN A 95 1.19 3.61 -20.80
C ASN A 95 2.04 2.98 -21.90
N ALA A 96 3.36 2.89 -21.68
CA ALA A 96 4.29 2.20 -22.58
C ALA A 96 4.36 0.68 -22.35
N GLY A 97 3.61 0.13 -21.38
CA GLY A 97 3.66 -1.28 -21.03
C GLY A 97 4.97 -1.70 -20.35
N VAL A 98 5.71 -0.74 -19.78
CA VAL A 98 6.99 -1.00 -19.11
C VAL A 98 6.81 -0.95 -17.58
N PRO A 99 7.07 -2.04 -16.85
CA PRO A 99 7.00 -2.03 -15.39
C PRO A 99 8.01 -1.05 -14.79
N VAL A 100 7.53 -0.20 -13.87
CA VAL A 100 8.37 0.83 -13.21
C VAL A 100 9.56 0.22 -12.47
N ILE A 101 9.45 -1.04 -12.06
CA ILE A 101 10.51 -1.74 -11.31
C ILE A 101 11.85 -1.82 -12.05
N PHE A 102 11.84 -1.70 -13.37
CA PHE A 102 13.07 -1.68 -14.18
C PHE A 102 13.77 -0.31 -14.19
N GLN A 103 13.15 0.72 -13.65
CA GLN A 103 13.72 2.06 -13.58
C GLN A 103 14.50 2.23 -12.28
N THR A 104 15.82 2.27 -12.36
CA THR A 104 16.68 2.42 -11.18
C THR A 104 16.61 3.80 -10.54
N ALA A 105 16.29 4.83 -11.33
CA ALA A 105 16.13 6.20 -10.87
C ALA A 105 14.76 6.49 -10.24
N SER A 106 13.80 5.56 -10.30
CA SER A 106 12.45 5.74 -9.77
C SER A 106 12.44 5.53 -8.25
N PRO A 107 12.05 6.56 -7.46
CA PRO A 107 11.84 6.41 -6.02
C PRO A 107 10.75 5.39 -5.68
N ALA A 108 9.66 5.36 -6.46
CA ALA A 108 8.59 4.37 -6.28
C ALA A 108 9.11 2.94 -6.50
N ALA A 109 9.89 2.70 -7.55
CA ALA A 109 10.49 1.40 -7.81
C ALA A 109 11.42 0.93 -6.68
N ALA A 110 12.20 1.85 -6.11
CA ALA A 110 13.05 1.54 -4.96
C ALA A 110 12.22 1.06 -3.75
N GLN A 111 11.14 1.75 -3.42
CA GLN A 111 10.27 1.38 -2.31
C GLN A 111 9.49 0.09 -2.58
N ILE A 112 9.04 -0.16 -3.81
CA ILE A 112 8.39 -1.43 -4.19
C ILE A 112 9.37 -2.60 -4.01
N ARG A 113 10.64 -2.44 -4.40
CA ARG A 113 11.68 -3.46 -4.14
C ARG A 113 11.88 -3.72 -2.66
N ASP A 114 11.88 -2.67 -1.83
CA ASP A 114 12.02 -2.82 -0.38
C ASP A 114 10.78 -3.49 0.25
N VAL A 115 9.58 -3.22 -0.23
CA VAL A 115 8.37 -3.96 0.16
C VAL A 115 8.52 -5.46 -0.14
N ALA A 116 8.96 -5.81 -1.36
CA ALA A 116 9.17 -7.20 -1.75
C ALA A 116 10.22 -7.91 -0.87
N ARG A 117 11.31 -7.23 -0.52
CA ARG A 117 12.35 -7.75 0.37
C ARG A 117 11.86 -7.96 1.79
N ARG A 118 11.06 -7.01 2.33
CA ARG A 118 10.43 -7.16 3.66
C ARG A 118 9.49 -8.37 3.70
N LEU A 119 8.75 -8.61 2.62
CA LEU A 119 7.91 -9.81 2.49
C LEU A 119 8.71 -11.11 2.52
N GLN A 120 9.96 -11.08 2.08
CA GLN A 120 10.88 -12.22 2.16
C GLN A 120 11.61 -12.33 3.52
N GLY A 121 11.28 -11.46 4.47
CA GLY A 121 11.88 -11.46 5.80
C GLY A 121 13.16 -10.65 5.93
N GLU A 122 13.57 -9.90 4.88
CA GLU A 122 14.74 -9.03 4.99
C GLU A 122 14.43 -7.80 5.86
N HIS A 123 15.36 -7.48 6.76
CA HIS A 123 15.26 -6.24 7.51
C HIS A 123 15.61 -5.05 6.62
N ARG A 124 14.60 -4.25 6.26
CA ARG A 124 14.75 -2.99 5.52
C ARG A 124 14.07 -1.88 6.30
N PRO A 125 14.80 -0.83 6.73
CA PRO A 125 14.20 0.27 7.45
C PRO A 125 13.16 0.99 6.59
N LEU A 126 12.04 1.35 7.22
CA LEU A 126 11.04 2.23 6.59
C LEU A 126 11.64 3.64 6.47
N ARG A 127 11.54 4.21 5.29
CA ARG A 127 11.99 5.58 5.03
C ARG A 127 10.79 6.38 4.55
N PHE A 128 10.57 7.51 5.19
CA PHE A 128 9.60 8.49 4.69
C PHE A 128 10.16 9.10 3.40
N PRO A 129 9.34 9.20 2.33
CA PRO A 129 9.77 9.75 1.06
C PRO A 129 10.14 11.22 1.13
#